data_bc7da79073aee6ae00d691edc4a66f68
#
_entry.id   bc7da79073aee6ae00d691edc4a66f68
#
_cell.length_a   1.000
_cell.length_b   1.000
_cell.length_c   1.000
_cell.angle_alpha   90.00
_cell.angle_beta   90.00
_cell.angle_gamma   90.00
#
_symmetry.space_group_name_H-M   'P 1'
#
loop_
_entity.id
_entity.type
_entity.pdbx_description
1 polymer ?
#
loop_
_entity_poly.entity_id
_entity_poly.type
_entity_poly.pdbx_seq_one_letter_code
_entity_poly.pdbx_strand_id
1 'polypeptide(L)'
;MTQLQLALDEPDLDVAVARGRELVDLVEIVEVGTPLVIEYGVEAVRRLRESCPGVELLADLKIMDAGRLEASLAFRAGADWVTVLG
;
A
#
# COMPACT_ATOMS: atom_id res chain seq x y z
N MET A 1 16.53 15.87 -1.13
CA MET A 1 15.18 16.15 -1.68
C MET A 1 14.13 15.48 -0.81
N THR A 2 13.06 16.22 -0.49
CA THR A 2 11.99 15.69 0.36
C THR A 2 10.99 14.91 -0.49
N GLN A 3 10.61 13.73 -0.01
CA GLN A 3 9.56 12.93 -0.63
C GLN A 3 8.31 13.02 0.23
N LEU A 4 7.14 13.09 -0.42
CA LEU A 4 5.85 13.07 0.25
C LEU A 4 5.25 11.68 0.15
N GLN A 5 4.71 11.20 1.25
CA GLN A 5 4.06 9.90 1.34
C GLN A 5 2.62 10.09 1.77
N LEU A 6 1.71 9.52 1.00
CA LEU A 6 0.28 9.52 1.31
C LEU A 6 -0.09 8.19 1.95
N ALA A 7 -0.55 8.23 3.20
CA ALA A 7 -1.01 7.04 3.90
C ALA A 7 -2.52 6.90 3.75
N LEU A 8 -2.96 5.78 3.18
CA LEU A 8 -4.37 5.49 2.98
C LEU A 8 -4.84 4.52 4.05
N ASP A 9 -5.46 5.08 5.09
CA ASP A 9 -5.93 4.32 6.25
C ASP A 9 -7.46 4.20 6.30
N GLU A 10 -8.14 4.58 5.23
CA GLU A 10 -9.60 4.47 5.16
C GLU A 10 -10.02 3.02 5.29
N PRO A 11 -11.12 2.74 6.01
CA PRO A 11 -11.61 1.36 6.13
C PRO A 11 -12.29 0.84 4.86
N ASP A 12 -12.64 1.71 3.93
CA ASP A 12 -13.31 1.34 2.67
C ASP A 12 -12.32 1.45 1.51
N LEU A 13 -12.13 0.33 0.80
CA LEU A 13 -11.15 0.26 -0.28
C LEU A 13 -11.50 1.17 -1.45
N ASP A 14 -12.78 1.29 -1.79
CA ASP A 14 -13.19 2.15 -2.91
C ASP A 14 -12.90 3.62 -2.59
N VAL A 15 -13.10 4.03 -1.34
CA VAL A 15 -12.76 5.38 -0.90
C VAL A 15 -11.26 5.60 -0.96
N ALA A 16 -10.48 4.62 -0.50
CA ALA A 16 -9.02 4.71 -0.54
C ALA A 16 -8.51 4.82 -1.98
N VAL A 17 -9.07 4.02 -2.89
CA VAL A 17 -8.70 4.06 -4.32
C VAL A 17 -9.00 5.43 -4.92
N ALA A 18 -10.18 5.96 -4.64
CA ALA A 18 -10.56 7.28 -5.14
C ALA A 18 -9.63 8.36 -4.64
N ARG A 19 -9.26 8.31 -3.35
CA ARG A 19 -8.36 9.28 -2.76
C ARG A 19 -6.95 9.16 -3.33
N GLY A 20 -6.48 7.93 -3.53
CA GLY A 20 -5.18 7.70 -4.15
C GLY A 20 -5.11 8.28 -5.56
N ARG A 21 -6.14 8.04 -6.36
CA ARG A 21 -6.20 8.59 -7.73
C ARG A 21 -6.19 10.11 -7.73
N GLU A 22 -6.89 10.71 -6.79
CA GLU A 22 -6.98 12.16 -6.69
C GLU A 22 -5.65 12.80 -6.36
N LEU A 23 -4.84 12.15 -5.52
CA LEU A 23 -3.64 12.73 -4.95
C LEU A 23 -2.34 12.15 -5.51
N VAL A 24 -2.41 11.14 -6.38
CA VAL A 24 -1.22 10.40 -6.85
C VAL A 24 -0.16 11.31 -7.48
N ASP A 25 -0.59 12.37 -8.17
CA ASP A 25 0.35 13.26 -8.86
C ASP A 25 1.08 14.20 -7.88
N LEU A 26 0.65 14.26 -6.64
CA LEU A 26 1.21 15.15 -5.64
C LEU A 26 2.20 14.46 -4.71
N VAL A 27 2.35 13.14 -4.81
CA VAL A 27 3.17 12.37 -3.88
C VAL A 27 4.09 11.42 -4.64
N GLU A 28 5.16 10.99 -3.99
CA GLU A 28 6.10 10.03 -4.55
C GLU A 28 5.81 8.60 -4.06
N ILE A 29 5.20 8.48 -2.88
CA ILE A 29 4.93 7.18 -2.27
C ILE A 29 3.47 7.15 -1.82
N VAL A 30 2.76 6.07 -2.15
CA VAL A 30 1.43 5.77 -1.62
C VAL A 30 1.56 4.58 -0.69
N GLU A 31 1.05 4.73 0.53
CA GLU A 31 1.07 3.66 1.52
C GLU A 31 -0.30 3.03 1.62
N VAL A 32 -0.35 1.70 1.46
CA VAL A 32 -1.56 0.92 1.75
C VAL A 32 -1.58 0.68 3.24
N GLY A 33 -2.47 1.37 3.95
CA GLY A 33 -2.51 1.33 5.41
C GLY A 33 -2.88 -0.03 5.97
N THR A 34 -2.43 -0.32 7.18
CA THR A 34 -2.70 -1.58 7.85
C THR A 34 -4.20 -1.90 7.93
N PRO A 35 -5.10 -0.92 8.23
CA PRO A 35 -6.54 -1.23 8.24
C PRO A 35 -7.05 -1.77 6.90
N LEU A 36 -6.56 -1.26 5.78
CA LEU A 36 -6.95 -1.77 4.47
C LEU A 36 -6.44 -3.18 4.24
N VAL A 37 -5.20 -3.44 4.64
CA VAL A 37 -4.62 -4.78 4.49
C VAL A 37 -5.37 -5.80 5.34
N ILE A 38 -5.75 -5.43 6.57
CA ILE A 38 -6.50 -6.34 7.44
C ILE A 38 -7.88 -6.65 6.85
N GLU A 39 -8.56 -5.66 6.32
CA GLU A 39 -9.93 -5.84 5.80
C GLU A 39 -9.93 -6.55 4.44
N TYR A 40 -9.04 -6.16 3.53
CA TYR A 40 -9.09 -6.60 2.13
C TYR A 40 -7.93 -7.49 1.71
N GLY A 41 -6.93 -7.69 2.59
CA GLY A 41 -5.76 -8.49 2.24
C GLY A 41 -4.94 -7.87 1.12
N VAL A 42 -4.26 -8.73 0.37
CA VAL A 42 -3.41 -8.26 -0.74
C VAL A 42 -4.20 -7.65 -1.89
N GLU A 43 -5.51 -7.83 -1.91
CA GLU A 43 -6.35 -7.20 -2.93
C GLU A 43 -6.27 -5.66 -2.81
N ALA A 44 -6.11 -5.14 -1.58
CA ALA A 44 -5.90 -3.71 -1.38
C ALA A 44 -4.65 -3.23 -2.11
N VAL A 45 -3.56 -4.00 -1.99
CA VAL A 45 -2.30 -3.69 -2.67
C VAL A 45 -2.51 -3.71 -4.19
N ARG A 46 -3.15 -4.76 -4.67
CA ARG A 46 -3.38 -4.95 -6.11
C ARG A 46 -4.21 -3.81 -6.71
N ARG A 47 -5.31 -3.46 -6.03
CA ARG A 47 -6.18 -2.38 -6.48
C ARG A 47 -5.48 -1.03 -6.51
N LEU A 48 -4.70 -0.74 -5.48
CA LEU A 48 -3.95 0.52 -5.43
C LEU A 48 -2.81 0.56 -6.44
N ARG A 49 -2.16 -0.58 -6.71
CA ARG A 49 -1.15 -0.63 -7.76
C ARG A 49 -1.75 -0.28 -9.12
N GLU A 50 -2.91 -0.84 -9.43
CA GLU A 50 -3.60 -0.58 -10.70
C GLU A 50 -4.06 0.88 -10.81
N SER A 51 -4.51 1.45 -9.69
CA SER A 51 -5.08 2.80 -9.67
C SER A 51 -4.02 3.89 -9.64
N CYS A 52 -2.84 3.59 -9.15
CA CYS A 52 -1.75 4.55 -8.97
C CYS A 52 -0.47 4.04 -9.64
N PRO A 53 -0.49 3.87 -10.97
CA PRO A 53 0.72 3.42 -11.67
C PRO A 53 1.78 4.53 -11.65
N GLY A 54 3.04 4.15 -11.60
CA GLY A 54 4.14 5.11 -11.65
C GLY A 54 4.54 5.71 -10.31
N VAL A 55 3.81 5.41 -9.23
CA VAL A 55 4.18 5.85 -7.88
C VAL A 55 4.81 4.65 -7.16
N GLU A 56 5.64 4.90 -6.14
CA GLU A 56 6.12 3.82 -5.28
C GLU A 56 4.99 3.44 -4.32
N LEU A 57 4.77 2.16 -4.18
CA LEU A 57 3.68 1.63 -3.35
C LEU A 57 4.26 0.85 -2.17
N LEU A 58 3.92 1.29 -0.97
CA LEU A 58 4.36 0.67 0.27
C LEU A 58 3.17 -0.01 0.94
N ALA A 59 3.30 -1.30 1.22
CA ALA A 59 2.26 -2.03 1.97
C ALA A 59 2.65 -2.09 3.43
N ASP A 60 1.84 -1.48 4.29
CA ASP A 60 2.11 -1.42 5.73
C ASP A 60 1.58 -2.68 6.40
N LEU A 61 2.36 -3.74 6.34
CA LEU A 61 1.99 -5.06 6.81
C LEU A 61 2.37 -5.30 8.27
N LYS A 62 3.32 -4.55 8.79
CA LYS A 62 3.85 -4.74 10.15
C LYS A 62 4.21 -6.21 10.39
N ILE A 63 5.02 -6.76 9.48
CA ILE A 63 5.35 -8.19 9.50
C ILE A 63 6.08 -8.56 10.78
N MET A 64 5.59 -9.60 11.47
CA MET A 64 6.24 -10.15 12.67
C MET A 64 6.69 -11.58 12.44
N ASP A 65 5.97 -12.32 11.60
CA ASP A 65 6.14 -13.75 11.42
C ASP A 65 5.97 -14.07 9.94
N ALA A 66 6.49 -15.21 9.51
CA ALA A 66 6.41 -15.66 8.12
C ALA A 66 6.86 -14.56 7.13
N GLY A 67 7.91 -13.81 7.49
CA GLY A 67 8.29 -12.59 6.78
C GLY A 67 8.50 -12.77 5.28
N ARG A 68 9.22 -13.84 4.88
CA ARG A 68 9.47 -14.08 3.46
C ARG A 68 8.18 -14.33 2.68
N LEU A 69 7.27 -15.13 3.25
CA LEU A 69 6.01 -15.44 2.59
C LEU A 69 5.13 -14.20 2.48
N GLU A 70 4.97 -13.47 3.58
CA GLU A 70 4.11 -12.28 3.60
C GLU A 70 4.64 -11.19 2.68
N ALA A 71 5.94 -10.94 2.70
CA ALA A 71 6.56 -9.96 1.80
C ALA A 71 6.39 -10.38 0.34
N SER A 72 6.56 -11.66 0.03
CA SER A 72 6.37 -12.18 -1.33
C SER A 72 4.96 -11.94 -1.84
N LEU A 73 3.95 -12.15 -0.99
CA LEU A 73 2.56 -11.93 -1.36
C LEU A 73 2.32 -10.47 -1.72
N ALA A 74 2.87 -9.55 -0.92
CA ALA A 74 2.71 -8.12 -1.18
C ALA A 74 3.44 -7.70 -2.45
N PHE A 75 4.66 -8.17 -2.66
CA PHE A 75 5.43 -7.82 -3.86
C PHE A 75 4.76 -8.36 -5.13
N ARG A 76 4.21 -9.57 -5.08
CA ARG A 76 3.48 -10.12 -6.23
C ARG A 76 2.21 -9.33 -6.54
N ALA A 77 1.61 -8.72 -5.52
CA ALA A 77 0.42 -7.89 -5.72
C ALA A 77 0.77 -6.49 -6.24
N GLY A 78 2.04 -6.12 -6.24
CA GLY A 78 2.51 -4.87 -6.82
C GLY A 78 3.15 -3.88 -5.86
N ALA A 79 3.38 -4.24 -4.60
CA ALA A 79 4.07 -3.36 -3.66
C ALA A 79 5.55 -3.29 -3.99
N ASP A 80 6.14 -2.11 -3.80
CA ASP A 80 7.59 -1.89 -3.92
C ASP A 80 8.27 -2.03 -2.57
N TRP A 81 7.53 -1.76 -1.49
CA TRP A 81 8.04 -1.78 -0.12
C TRP A 81 7.04 -2.46 0.80
N VAL A 82 7.55 -3.07 1.87
CA VAL A 82 6.72 -3.59 2.96
C VAL A 82 7.32 -3.14 4.28
N THR A 83 6.49 -3.07 5.34
CA THR A 83 6.99 -2.76 6.67
C THR A 83 7.08 -4.01 7.52
N VAL A 84 8.04 -4.01 8.43
CA VAL A 84 8.22 -5.09 9.40
C VAL A 84 8.30 -4.45 10.78
N LEU A 85 7.89 -5.21 11.81
CA LEU A 85 8.09 -4.80 13.20
C LEU A 85 9.49 -5.22 13.62
N GLY A 86 10.26 -4.26 14.05
CA GLY A 86 11.65 -4.48 14.42
C GLY A 86 11.90 -4.57 15.91
#